data_7c817f8c86558b4527b7a6d379009d2b
#
_entry.id   7c817f8c86558b4527b7a6d379009d2b
#
_cell.length_a   1.000
_cell.length_b   1.000
_cell.length_c   1.000
_cell.angle_alpha   90.00
_cell.angle_beta   90.00
_cell.angle_gamma   90.00
#
_symmetry.space_group_name_H-M   'P 1'
#
loop_
_entity.id
_entity.type
_entity.pdbx_description
1 polymer ?
#
loop_
_entity_poly.entity_id
_entity_poly.type
_entity_poly.pdbx_seq_one_letter_code
_entity_poly.pdbx_strand_id
1 'polypeptide(L)'
;MKLAPYGVAALVAAVIGQSGWSVLKALLVYTVTVLIGLTIHAVFVYGGLVKLVVKAPLGEFFKAIRPAQLLAFSTSSSSAALPVSMECAEKNIKMSKEVASFILPLGSTVNMDGTALYQGVAAVFIAQVFGLDLSIADQLSIVLAATMASIGAAGVPGAGIVTLALVLTTSGIPQVGLALILGMDRLLDMFRTAVNVTGDLSVATVMAKLEGEELLSGDEEDAFTEPLEEQAKAVSETTEG
;
A
#
# COMPACT_ATOMS: atom_id res chain seq x y z
N MET A 1 11.05 -7.74 14.47
CA MET A 1 9.74 -7.07 14.54
C MET A 1 9.19 -6.84 15.95
N LYS A 2 9.47 -7.67 16.95
CA LYS A 2 8.94 -7.47 18.33
C LYS A 2 9.41 -6.17 19.04
N LEU A 3 10.52 -5.55 18.62
CA LEU A 3 11.03 -4.28 19.17
C LEU A 3 10.46 -3.02 18.48
N ALA A 4 9.82 -3.16 17.33
CA ALA A 4 9.32 -2.02 16.56
C ALA A 4 8.33 -1.13 17.34
N PRO A 5 7.34 -1.66 18.09
CA PRO A 5 6.42 -0.83 18.87
C PRO A 5 7.13 0.04 19.92
N TYR A 6 8.15 -0.51 20.56
CA TYR A 6 8.94 0.22 21.57
C TYR A 6 9.79 1.31 20.92
N GLY A 7 10.38 1.03 19.75
CA GLY A 7 11.12 2.02 18.97
C GLY A 7 10.22 3.18 18.51
N VAL A 8 9.04 2.87 17.99
CA VAL A 8 8.03 3.88 17.61
C VAL A 8 7.61 4.72 18.82
N ALA A 9 7.28 4.10 19.95
CA ALA A 9 6.90 4.82 21.17
C ALA A 9 8.01 5.74 21.66
N ALA A 10 9.27 5.29 21.64
CA ALA A 10 10.43 6.09 22.03
C ALA A 10 10.64 7.29 21.08
N LEU A 11 10.51 7.10 19.75
CA LEU A 11 10.61 8.16 18.78
C LEU A 11 9.50 9.21 18.95
N VAL A 12 8.24 8.78 19.12
CA VAL A 12 7.13 9.67 19.37
C VAL A 12 7.33 10.46 20.67
N ALA A 13 7.76 9.78 21.74
CA ALA A 13 8.05 10.44 23.02
C ALA A 13 9.18 11.48 22.90
N ALA A 14 10.25 11.16 22.15
CA ALA A 14 11.35 12.11 21.90
C ALA A 14 10.88 13.34 21.11
N VAL A 15 10.07 13.14 20.06
CA VAL A 15 9.50 14.23 19.26
C VAL A 15 8.60 15.12 20.12
N ILE A 16 7.74 14.53 20.97
CA ILE A 16 6.87 15.28 21.87
C ILE A 16 7.71 16.07 22.89
N GLY A 17 8.72 15.44 23.48
CA GLY A 17 9.60 16.08 24.47
C GLY A 17 10.38 17.28 23.92
N GLN A 18 10.75 17.25 22.64
CA GLN A 18 11.51 18.31 21.98
C GLN A 18 10.61 19.41 21.39
N SER A 19 9.46 19.06 20.86
CA SER A 19 8.63 19.95 20.02
C SER A 19 7.26 20.28 20.64
N GLY A 20 6.92 19.68 21.78
CA GLY A 20 5.68 19.91 22.50
C GLY A 20 4.43 19.25 21.86
N TRP A 21 3.27 19.44 22.49
CA TRP A 21 1.99 18.83 22.10
C TRP A 21 1.46 19.30 20.74
N SER A 22 1.88 20.46 20.26
CA SER A 22 1.46 21.01 18.96
C SER A 22 1.89 20.12 17.79
N VAL A 23 3.05 19.50 17.89
CA VAL A 23 3.56 18.57 16.85
C VAL A 23 2.72 17.29 16.77
N LEU A 24 2.23 16.79 17.89
CA LEU A 24 1.30 15.64 17.87
C LEU A 24 0.03 15.94 17.09
N LYS A 25 -0.55 17.14 17.28
CA LYS A 25 -1.72 17.54 16.51
C LYS A 25 -1.42 17.59 15.01
N ALA A 26 -0.27 18.15 14.63
CA ALA A 26 0.15 18.20 13.24
C ALA A 26 0.37 16.79 12.65
N LEU A 27 1.03 15.89 13.38
CA LEU A 27 1.22 14.50 12.98
C LEU A 27 -0.09 13.72 12.86
N LEU A 28 -1.06 13.99 13.76
CA LEU A 28 -2.38 13.37 13.66
C LEU A 28 -3.10 13.82 12.39
N VAL A 29 -3.10 15.13 12.10
CA VAL A 29 -3.70 15.68 10.89
C VAL A 29 -3.02 15.08 9.65
N TYR A 30 -1.70 15.03 9.62
CA TYR A 30 -0.93 14.38 8.56
C TYR A 30 -1.36 12.92 8.36
N THR A 31 -1.40 12.15 9.44
CA THR A 31 -1.77 10.72 9.41
C THR A 31 -3.19 10.54 8.86
N VAL A 32 -4.15 11.32 9.36
CA VAL A 32 -5.55 11.28 8.89
C VAL A 32 -5.64 11.69 7.42
N THR A 33 -4.89 12.69 6.99
CA THR A 33 -4.86 13.13 5.58
C THR A 33 -4.36 12.00 4.66
N VAL A 34 -3.28 11.30 5.04
CA VAL A 34 -2.78 10.16 4.27
C VAL A 34 -3.82 9.04 4.21
N LEU A 35 -4.45 8.68 5.34
CA LEU A 35 -5.46 7.62 5.38
C LEU A 35 -6.70 7.95 4.54
N ILE A 36 -7.16 9.21 4.58
CA ILE A 36 -8.26 9.68 3.73
C ILE A 36 -7.85 9.59 2.26
N GLY A 37 -6.66 10.07 1.90
CA GLY A 37 -6.16 9.99 0.53
C GLY A 37 -6.07 8.56 0.02
N LEU A 38 -5.50 7.64 0.80
CA LEU A 38 -5.44 6.22 0.48
C LEU A 38 -6.82 5.59 0.31
N THR A 39 -7.78 5.95 1.17
CA THR A 39 -9.16 5.45 1.09
C THR A 39 -9.85 5.97 -0.17
N ILE A 40 -9.73 7.26 -0.47
CA ILE A 40 -10.28 7.86 -1.70
C ILE A 40 -9.68 7.16 -2.92
N HIS A 41 -8.38 6.97 -2.94
CA HIS A 41 -7.69 6.29 -4.05
C HIS A 41 -8.20 4.85 -4.24
N ALA A 42 -8.25 4.06 -3.17
CA ALA A 42 -8.73 2.67 -3.24
C ALA A 42 -10.20 2.56 -3.69
N VAL A 43 -11.07 3.44 -3.20
CA VAL A 43 -12.51 3.36 -3.50
C VAL A 43 -12.83 3.93 -4.88
N PHE A 44 -12.32 5.12 -5.20
CA PHE A 44 -12.70 5.82 -6.42
C PHE A 44 -11.85 5.43 -7.63
N VAL A 45 -10.54 5.22 -7.46
CA VAL A 45 -9.67 4.83 -8.58
C VAL A 45 -9.82 3.34 -8.83
N TYR A 46 -9.47 2.50 -7.88
CA TYR A 46 -9.50 1.04 -8.09
C TYR A 46 -10.93 0.50 -8.13
N GLY A 47 -11.80 0.94 -7.22
CA GLY A 47 -13.23 0.60 -7.29
C GLY A 47 -13.87 1.10 -8.58
N GLY A 48 -13.50 2.30 -9.05
CA GLY A 48 -13.93 2.85 -10.34
C GLY A 48 -13.48 2.00 -11.52
N LEU A 49 -12.21 1.60 -11.57
CA LEU A 49 -11.66 0.71 -12.61
C LEU A 49 -12.41 -0.63 -12.66
N VAL A 50 -12.58 -1.28 -11.51
CA VAL A 50 -13.30 -2.56 -11.44
C VAL A 50 -14.77 -2.41 -11.86
N LYS A 51 -15.45 -1.37 -11.38
CA LYS A 51 -16.88 -1.17 -11.71
C LYS A 51 -17.12 -0.75 -13.14
N LEU A 52 -16.29 0.12 -13.72
CA LEU A 52 -16.53 0.72 -15.04
C LEU A 52 -15.92 -0.13 -16.16
N VAL A 53 -14.74 -0.73 -15.95
CA VAL A 53 -14.04 -1.51 -16.99
C VAL A 53 -14.36 -2.98 -16.88
N VAL A 54 -14.19 -3.58 -15.71
CA VAL A 54 -14.45 -5.02 -15.49
C VAL A 54 -15.96 -5.29 -15.45
N LYS A 55 -16.75 -4.31 -14.98
CA LYS A 55 -18.22 -4.40 -14.75
C LYS A 55 -18.60 -5.45 -13.71
N ALA A 56 -17.69 -5.73 -12.79
CA ALA A 56 -17.91 -6.67 -11.69
C ALA A 56 -18.49 -5.98 -10.44
N PRO A 57 -19.25 -6.70 -9.60
CA PRO A 57 -19.69 -6.20 -8.30
C PRO A 57 -18.51 -5.89 -7.39
N LEU A 58 -18.44 -4.66 -6.86
CA LEU A 58 -17.34 -4.24 -6.01
C LEU A 58 -17.21 -5.09 -4.74
N GLY A 59 -18.35 -5.52 -4.16
CA GLY A 59 -18.37 -6.36 -2.97
C GLY A 59 -17.68 -7.71 -3.18
N GLU A 60 -17.93 -8.35 -4.34
CA GLU A 60 -17.30 -9.61 -4.71
C GLU A 60 -15.81 -9.43 -4.96
N PHE A 61 -15.43 -8.40 -5.70
CA PHE A 61 -14.02 -8.10 -5.93
C PHE A 61 -13.24 -7.91 -4.63
N PHE A 62 -13.71 -7.03 -3.74
CA PHE A 62 -13.04 -6.80 -2.45
C PHE A 62 -13.05 -8.02 -1.53
N LYS A 63 -14.10 -8.86 -1.59
CA LYS A 63 -14.13 -10.15 -0.90
C LYS A 63 -13.07 -11.11 -1.45
N ALA A 64 -12.93 -11.18 -2.77
CA ALA A 64 -11.97 -12.04 -3.46
C ALA A 64 -10.51 -11.71 -3.13
N ILE A 65 -10.16 -10.41 -3.00
CA ILE A 65 -8.77 -9.96 -2.75
C ILE A 65 -8.44 -9.79 -1.26
N ARG A 66 -9.41 -9.95 -0.36
CA ARG A 66 -9.26 -9.70 1.08
C ARG A 66 -8.08 -10.45 1.73
N PRO A 67 -7.81 -11.73 1.42
CA PRO A 67 -6.64 -12.43 2.00
C PRO A 67 -5.31 -11.74 1.66
N ALA A 68 -5.13 -11.29 0.42
CA ALA A 68 -3.95 -10.56 -0.02
C ALA A 68 -3.82 -9.20 0.69
N GLN A 69 -4.94 -8.45 0.83
CA GLN A 69 -4.96 -7.19 1.56
C GLN A 69 -4.57 -7.35 3.03
N LEU A 70 -5.09 -8.37 3.72
CA LEU A 70 -4.79 -8.64 5.12
C LEU A 70 -3.32 -9.02 5.32
N LEU A 71 -2.75 -9.83 4.41
CA LEU A 71 -1.34 -10.19 4.47
C LEU A 71 -0.44 -8.98 4.17
N ALA A 72 -0.76 -8.19 3.16
CA ALA A 72 -0.07 -6.95 2.84
C ALA A 72 -0.10 -5.97 4.03
N PHE A 73 -1.25 -5.78 4.65
CA PHE A 73 -1.42 -4.95 5.84
C PHE A 73 -0.56 -5.44 7.01
N SER A 74 -0.59 -6.72 7.32
CA SER A 74 0.12 -7.29 8.48
C SER A 74 1.64 -7.29 8.30
N THR A 75 2.12 -7.53 7.08
CA THR A 75 3.54 -7.63 6.76
C THR A 75 4.16 -6.29 6.36
N SER A 76 3.37 -5.34 5.84
CA SER A 76 3.84 -4.13 5.14
C SER A 76 4.79 -4.47 3.98
N SER A 77 4.53 -5.56 3.27
CA SER A 77 5.39 -6.04 2.17
C SER A 77 4.55 -6.56 1.02
N SER A 78 4.54 -5.86 -0.11
CA SER A 78 3.90 -6.31 -1.34
C SER A 78 4.55 -7.59 -1.87
N SER A 79 5.88 -7.71 -1.73
CA SER A 79 6.60 -8.92 -2.12
C SER A 79 6.22 -10.15 -1.28
N ALA A 80 6.00 -9.97 0.04
CA ALA A 80 5.54 -11.06 0.90
C ALA A 80 4.07 -11.43 0.62
N ALA A 81 3.25 -10.47 0.19
CA ALA A 81 1.86 -10.70 -0.16
C ALA A 81 1.67 -11.31 -1.56
N LEU A 82 2.69 -11.22 -2.44
CA LEU A 82 2.59 -11.64 -3.84
C LEU A 82 2.09 -13.08 -4.04
N PRO A 83 2.55 -14.11 -3.32
CA PRO A 83 2.03 -15.47 -3.49
C PRO A 83 0.52 -15.55 -3.22
N VAL A 84 0.03 -14.89 -2.17
CA VAL A 84 -1.41 -14.85 -1.84
C VAL A 84 -2.18 -13.98 -2.83
N SER A 85 -1.58 -12.92 -3.36
CA SER A 85 -2.17 -12.12 -4.44
C SER A 85 -2.38 -12.96 -5.71
N MET A 86 -1.41 -13.80 -6.08
CA MET A 86 -1.54 -14.73 -7.20
C MET A 86 -2.63 -15.77 -6.95
N GLU A 87 -2.69 -16.32 -5.74
CA GLU A 87 -3.76 -17.26 -5.37
C GLU A 87 -5.15 -16.60 -5.42
N CYS A 88 -5.30 -15.39 -4.91
CA CYS A 88 -6.55 -14.62 -5.03
C CYS A 88 -6.93 -14.36 -6.49
N ALA A 89 -5.97 -14.03 -7.34
CA ALA A 89 -6.20 -13.80 -8.77
C ALA A 89 -6.68 -15.08 -9.48
N GLU A 90 -5.98 -16.19 -9.28
CA GLU A 90 -6.29 -17.43 -9.97
C GLU A 90 -7.57 -18.11 -9.42
N LYS A 91 -7.69 -18.22 -8.09
CA LYS A 91 -8.79 -18.98 -7.47
C LYS A 91 -10.06 -18.15 -7.27
N ASN A 92 -9.95 -16.91 -6.78
CA ASN A 92 -11.10 -16.12 -6.37
C ASN A 92 -11.61 -15.22 -7.50
N ILE A 93 -10.69 -14.60 -8.27
CA ILE A 93 -11.06 -13.75 -9.42
C ILE A 93 -11.29 -14.60 -10.67
N LYS A 94 -10.75 -15.84 -10.72
CA LYS A 94 -10.78 -16.78 -11.87
C LYS A 94 -9.98 -16.25 -13.06
N MET A 95 -8.90 -15.54 -12.79
CA MET A 95 -7.96 -15.03 -13.79
C MET A 95 -7.05 -16.16 -14.27
N SER A 96 -6.66 -16.12 -15.55
CA SER A 96 -5.67 -17.09 -16.07
C SER A 96 -4.33 -16.94 -15.37
N LYS A 97 -3.63 -18.06 -15.25
CA LYS A 97 -2.29 -18.08 -14.65
C LYS A 97 -1.29 -17.25 -15.45
N GLU A 98 -1.45 -17.18 -16.77
CA GLU A 98 -0.62 -16.40 -17.68
C GLU A 98 -0.66 -14.92 -17.33
N VAL A 99 -1.87 -14.33 -17.19
CA VAL A 99 -2.04 -12.92 -16.82
C VAL A 99 -1.59 -12.68 -15.39
N ALA A 100 -2.00 -13.52 -14.43
CA ALA A 100 -1.64 -13.36 -13.02
C ALA A 100 -0.12 -13.39 -12.83
N SER A 101 0.59 -14.38 -13.42
CA SER A 101 2.03 -14.56 -13.25
C SER A 101 2.89 -13.50 -13.94
N PHE A 102 2.33 -12.76 -14.89
CA PHE A 102 3.02 -11.65 -15.54
C PHE A 102 2.74 -10.32 -14.86
N ILE A 103 1.47 -10.00 -14.62
CA ILE A 103 1.06 -8.65 -14.15
C ILE A 103 1.37 -8.46 -12.66
N LEU A 104 1.10 -9.44 -11.79
CA LEU A 104 1.23 -9.24 -10.34
C LEU A 104 2.69 -9.08 -9.87
N PRO A 105 3.68 -9.86 -10.35
CA PRO A 105 5.09 -9.61 -10.01
C PRO A 105 5.58 -8.24 -10.49
N LEU A 106 5.17 -7.81 -11.67
CA LEU A 106 5.49 -6.49 -12.21
C LEU A 106 4.84 -5.39 -11.35
N GLY A 107 3.55 -5.52 -11.06
CA GLY A 107 2.78 -4.58 -10.24
C GLY A 107 3.41 -4.39 -8.86
N SER A 108 3.82 -5.46 -8.20
CA SER A 108 4.39 -5.42 -6.85
C SER A 108 5.63 -4.51 -6.70
N THR A 109 6.23 -4.07 -7.82
CA THR A 109 7.38 -3.15 -7.86
C THR A 109 7.12 -1.87 -8.63
N VAL A 110 6.20 -1.87 -9.60
CA VAL A 110 5.94 -0.72 -10.48
C VAL A 110 4.69 0.04 -10.07
N ASN A 111 3.65 -0.68 -9.61
CA ASN A 111 2.36 -0.08 -9.25
C ASN A 111 2.30 0.24 -7.75
N MET A 112 3.07 1.25 -7.32
CA MET A 112 3.15 1.67 -5.92
C MET A 112 2.43 3.00 -5.68
N ASP A 113 1.18 3.10 -6.09
CA ASP A 113 0.37 4.32 -6.04
C ASP A 113 0.14 4.84 -4.62
N GLY A 114 -0.10 3.93 -3.67
CA GLY A 114 -0.20 4.29 -2.25
C GLY A 114 1.11 4.88 -1.72
N THR A 115 2.26 4.42 -2.23
CA THR A 115 3.57 4.97 -1.87
C THR A 115 3.76 6.35 -2.48
N ALA A 116 3.40 6.57 -3.74
CA ALA A 116 3.45 7.89 -4.37
C ALA A 116 2.57 8.90 -3.65
N LEU A 117 1.32 8.53 -3.32
CA LEU A 117 0.40 9.38 -2.57
C LEU A 117 0.96 9.76 -1.19
N TYR A 118 1.44 8.76 -0.44
CA TYR A 118 2.08 8.98 0.85
C TYR A 118 3.25 9.96 0.75
N GLN A 119 4.14 9.78 -0.23
CA GLN A 119 5.32 10.63 -0.43
C GLN A 119 4.93 12.07 -0.78
N GLY A 120 3.93 12.26 -1.63
CA GLY A 120 3.43 13.58 -1.97
C GLY A 120 2.89 14.32 -0.75
N VAL A 121 2.03 13.67 0.05
CA VAL A 121 1.47 14.26 1.28
C VAL A 121 2.56 14.52 2.31
N ALA A 122 3.51 13.58 2.49
CA ALA A 122 4.61 13.72 3.44
C ALA A 122 5.55 14.88 3.07
N ALA A 123 5.90 15.03 1.79
CA ALA A 123 6.74 16.12 1.32
C ALA A 123 6.10 17.49 1.55
N VAL A 124 4.81 17.64 1.22
CA VAL A 124 4.06 18.88 1.48
C VAL A 124 3.96 19.16 2.97
N PHE A 125 3.68 18.14 3.80
CA PHE A 125 3.63 18.28 5.25
C PHE A 125 4.98 18.75 5.82
N ILE A 126 6.08 18.14 5.41
CA ILE A 126 7.43 18.52 5.87
C ILE A 126 7.75 19.96 5.42
N ALA A 127 7.46 20.32 4.17
CA ALA A 127 7.66 21.69 3.67
C ALA A 127 6.92 22.71 4.53
N GLN A 128 5.66 22.46 4.88
CA GLN A 128 4.85 23.33 5.74
C GLN A 128 5.45 23.48 7.15
N VAL A 129 5.96 22.36 7.72
CA VAL A 129 6.61 22.40 9.06
C VAL A 129 7.86 23.28 9.04
N PHE A 130 8.60 23.30 7.91
CA PHE A 130 9.77 24.14 7.73
C PHE A 130 9.45 25.56 7.21
N GLY A 131 8.16 25.92 7.10
CA GLY A 131 7.72 27.24 6.66
C GLY A 131 8.03 27.54 5.18
N LEU A 132 8.13 26.50 4.35
CA LEU A 132 8.33 26.63 2.91
C LEU A 132 6.99 26.87 2.23
N ASP A 133 6.87 27.97 1.50
CA ASP A 133 5.71 28.27 0.67
C ASP A 133 5.86 27.57 -0.68
N LEU A 134 5.08 26.53 -0.90
CA LEU A 134 5.08 25.77 -2.13
C LEU A 134 4.10 26.36 -3.15
N SER A 135 4.62 26.83 -4.27
CA SER A 135 3.81 27.19 -5.44
C SER A 135 3.11 25.94 -6.02
N ILE A 136 2.11 26.15 -6.88
CA ILE A 136 1.47 25.03 -7.61
C ILE A 136 2.49 24.27 -8.44
N ALA A 137 3.47 24.94 -9.03
CA ALA A 137 4.53 24.30 -9.81
C ALA A 137 5.40 23.40 -8.93
N ASP A 138 5.74 23.83 -7.70
CA ASP A 138 6.50 23.02 -6.74
C ASP A 138 5.71 21.78 -6.32
N GLN A 139 4.41 21.94 -6.05
CA GLN A 139 3.53 20.83 -5.70
C GLN A 139 3.43 19.78 -6.85
N LEU A 140 3.28 20.25 -8.09
CA LEU A 140 3.28 19.36 -9.27
C LEU A 140 4.63 18.65 -9.44
N SER A 141 5.73 19.34 -9.18
CA SER A 141 7.08 18.74 -9.20
C SER A 141 7.24 17.68 -8.12
N ILE A 142 6.69 17.90 -6.91
CA ILE A 142 6.67 16.90 -5.84
C ILE A 142 5.85 15.67 -6.25
N VAL A 143 4.67 15.86 -6.86
CA VAL A 143 3.84 14.75 -7.34
C VAL A 143 4.60 13.92 -8.39
N LEU A 144 5.25 14.58 -9.35
CA LEU A 144 6.04 13.90 -10.37
C LEU A 144 7.22 13.14 -9.74
N ALA A 145 7.97 13.79 -8.85
CA ALA A 145 9.09 13.16 -8.16
C ALA A 145 8.65 11.96 -7.31
N ALA A 146 7.52 12.06 -6.59
CA ALA A 146 6.94 10.98 -5.80
C ALA A 146 6.50 9.80 -6.69
N THR A 147 5.86 10.10 -7.82
CA THR A 147 5.47 9.07 -8.79
C THR A 147 6.69 8.35 -9.34
N MET A 148 7.72 9.09 -9.77
CA MET A 148 8.95 8.48 -10.30
C MET A 148 9.72 7.69 -9.23
N ALA A 149 9.77 8.18 -7.99
CA ALA A 149 10.44 7.52 -6.88
C ALA A 149 9.71 6.27 -6.39
N SER A 150 8.38 6.22 -6.56
CA SER A 150 7.58 5.05 -6.18
C SER A 150 7.72 3.91 -7.19
N ILE A 151 7.92 4.21 -8.47
CA ILE A 151 8.18 3.22 -9.51
C ILE A 151 9.53 2.54 -9.22
N GLY A 152 9.52 1.23 -9.02
CA GLY A 152 10.74 0.48 -8.67
C GLY A 152 11.14 0.58 -7.19
N ALA A 153 10.31 1.16 -6.33
CA ALA A 153 10.49 1.01 -4.89
C ALA A 153 10.37 -0.47 -4.50
N ALA A 154 11.24 -0.93 -3.60
CA ALA A 154 11.19 -2.32 -3.17
C ALA A 154 9.90 -2.61 -2.40
N GLY A 155 9.26 -3.75 -2.68
CA GLY A 155 8.04 -4.19 -1.99
C GLY A 155 8.29 -4.72 -0.57
N VAL A 156 9.15 -4.05 0.22
CA VAL A 156 9.57 -4.44 1.57
C VAL A 156 9.27 -3.32 2.57
N PRO A 157 9.11 -3.66 3.87
CA PRO A 157 8.78 -2.66 4.89
C PRO A 157 9.80 -1.52 4.94
N GLY A 158 9.28 -0.28 5.02
CA GLY A 158 10.10 0.93 5.15
C GLY A 158 10.73 1.45 3.85
N ALA A 159 10.57 0.79 2.72
CA ALA A 159 11.11 1.26 1.43
C ALA A 159 10.59 2.66 1.05
N GLY A 160 9.35 2.97 1.39
CA GLY A 160 8.75 4.28 1.12
C GLY A 160 9.47 5.47 1.77
N ILE A 161 10.05 5.31 2.95
CA ILE A 161 10.87 6.36 3.60
C ILE A 161 12.18 6.59 2.84
N VAL A 162 12.82 5.52 2.38
CA VAL A 162 14.07 5.63 1.63
C VAL A 162 13.84 6.41 0.33
N THR A 163 12.78 6.09 -0.39
CA THR A 163 12.44 6.80 -1.64
C THR A 163 11.87 8.19 -1.38
N LEU A 164 11.20 8.44 -0.23
CA LEU A 164 10.79 9.79 0.18
C LEU A 164 12.00 10.71 0.39
N ALA A 165 13.12 10.20 0.94
CA ALA A 165 14.34 11.00 1.07
C ALA A 165 14.81 11.56 -0.29
N LEU A 166 14.67 10.78 -1.37
CA LEU A 166 14.96 11.22 -2.72
C LEU A 166 13.99 12.31 -3.17
N VAL A 167 12.68 12.14 -2.92
CA VAL A 167 11.66 13.15 -3.25
C VAL A 167 11.95 14.49 -2.56
N LEU A 168 12.28 14.46 -1.26
CA LEU A 168 12.62 15.67 -0.52
C LEU A 168 13.86 16.36 -1.09
N THR A 169 14.89 15.58 -1.44
CA THR A 169 16.13 16.13 -2.03
C THR A 169 15.87 16.81 -3.36
N THR A 170 15.15 16.16 -4.25
CA THR A 170 14.85 16.68 -5.58
C THR A 170 13.93 17.90 -5.54
N SER A 171 13.12 18.01 -4.48
CA SER A 171 12.20 19.15 -4.26
C SER A 171 12.80 20.25 -3.39
N GLY A 172 14.07 20.15 -2.97
CA GLY A 172 14.72 21.15 -2.14
C GLY A 172 14.18 21.23 -0.71
N ILE A 173 13.49 20.19 -0.23
CA ILE A 173 12.90 20.13 1.11
C ILE A 173 13.90 19.47 2.08
N PRO A 174 14.09 20.01 3.32
CA PRO A 174 15.07 19.49 4.26
C PRO A 174 14.79 18.03 4.67
N GLN A 175 15.72 17.11 4.42
CA GLN A 175 15.59 15.68 4.78
C GLN A 175 15.49 15.44 6.28
N VAL A 176 15.97 16.35 7.12
CA VAL A 176 15.85 16.24 8.59
C VAL A 176 14.37 16.12 9.02
N GLY A 177 13.44 16.61 8.20
CA GLY A 177 11.99 16.46 8.41
C GLY A 177 11.50 15.01 8.42
N LEU A 178 12.23 14.06 7.84
CA LEU A 178 11.91 12.63 7.93
C LEU A 178 11.79 12.16 9.38
N ALA A 179 12.62 12.69 10.27
CA ALA A 179 12.59 12.32 11.69
C ALA A 179 11.21 12.59 12.34
N LEU A 180 10.47 13.60 11.85
CA LEU A 180 9.15 13.95 12.38
C LEU A 180 8.11 12.86 12.10
N ILE A 181 8.15 12.24 10.90
CA ILE A 181 7.12 11.30 10.44
C ILE A 181 7.47 9.83 10.73
N LEU A 182 8.74 9.53 11.08
CA LEU A 182 9.20 8.17 11.35
C LEU A 182 8.34 7.42 12.37
N GLY A 183 7.85 8.13 13.41
CA GLY A 183 7.01 7.53 14.44
C GLY A 183 5.67 7.00 13.91
N MET A 184 5.12 7.64 12.88
CA MET A 184 3.83 7.28 12.27
C MET A 184 3.99 6.38 11.05
N ASP A 185 5.19 6.31 10.47
CA ASP A 185 5.41 5.64 9.20
C ASP A 185 5.04 4.16 9.24
N ARG A 186 5.36 3.45 10.32
CA ARG A 186 5.05 2.02 10.42
C ARG A 186 3.55 1.74 10.29
N LEU A 187 2.72 2.57 10.92
CA LEU A 187 1.26 2.45 10.81
C LEU A 187 0.80 2.76 9.39
N LEU A 188 1.30 3.85 8.81
CA LEU A 188 0.95 4.26 7.47
C LEU A 188 1.43 3.26 6.41
N ASP A 189 2.57 2.61 6.63
CA ASP A 189 3.10 1.57 5.74
C ASP A 189 2.16 0.36 5.61
N MET A 190 1.48 -0.04 6.69
CA MET A 190 0.50 -1.12 6.65
C MET A 190 -0.66 -0.80 5.70
N PHE A 191 -1.26 0.39 5.84
CA PHE A 191 -2.37 0.85 4.99
C PHE A 191 -1.91 1.07 3.54
N ARG A 192 -0.77 1.72 3.36
CA ARG A 192 -0.17 1.99 2.05
C ARG A 192 0.08 0.71 1.27
N THR A 193 0.64 -0.31 1.92
CA THR A 193 0.92 -1.60 1.28
C THR A 193 -0.37 -2.34 0.91
N ALA A 194 -1.40 -2.30 1.76
CA ALA A 194 -2.70 -2.86 1.43
C ALA A 194 -3.32 -2.18 0.20
N VAL A 195 -3.16 -0.86 0.06
CA VAL A 195 -3.63 -0.11 -1.12
C VAL A 195 -2.82 -0.48 -2.37
N ASN A 196 -1.48 -0.60 -2.28
CA ASN A 196 -0.64 -1.01 -3.40
C ASN A 196 -1.06 -2.40 -3.91
N VAL A 197 -1.23 -3.39 -3.02
CA VAL A 197 -1.69 -4.74 -3.40
C VAL A 197 -3.11 -4.74 -3.98
N THR A 198 -3.98 -3.86 -3.48
CA THR A 198 -5.31 -3.65 -4.09
C THR A 198 -5.18 -3.15 -5.52
N GLY A 199 -4.25 -2.24 -5.77
CA GLY A 199 -3.95 -1.72 -7.09
C GLY A 199 -3.43 -2.81 -8.03
N ASP A 200 -2.48 -3.60 -7.57
CA ASP A 200 -1.92 -4.71 -8.36
C ASP A 200 -3.02 -5.65 -8.85
N LEU A 201 -3.90 -6.09 -7.93
CA LEU A 201 -5.03 -6.96 -8.26
C LEU A 201 -6.09 -6.28 -9.12
N SER A 202 -6.36 -4.98 -8.91
CA SER A 202 -7.30 -4.23 -9.73
C SER A 202 -6.81 -4.09 -11.18
N VAL A 203 -5.54 -3.73 -11.37
CA VAL A 203 -4.92 -3.61 -12.69
C VAL A 203 -4.86 -4.97 -13.39
N ALA A 204 -4.45 -6.03 -12.67
CA ALA A 204 -4.43 -7.38 -13.21
C ALA A 204 -5.83 -7.82 -13.67
N THR A 205 -6.87 -7.53 -12.86
CA THR A 205 -8.27 -7.85 -13.20
C THR A 205 -8.74 -7.08 -14.46
N VAL A 206 -8.34 -5.81 -14.60
CA VAL A 206 -8.64 -5.02 -15.80
C VAL A 206 -7.94 -5.60 -17.01
N MET A 207 -6.67 -5.99 -16.90
CA MET A 207 -5.91 -6.58 -18.01
C MET A 207 -6.52 -7.92 -18.45
N ALA A 208 -6.84 -8.81 -17.51
CA ALA A 208 -7.51 -10.08 -17.80
C ALA A 208 -8.87 -9.85 -18.52
N LYS A 209 -9.62 -8.83 -18.09
CA LYS A 209 -10.88 -8.47 -18.75
C LYS A 209 -10.67 -7.98 -20.17
N LEU A 210 -9.62 -7.19 -20.43
CA LEU A 210 -9.29 -6.71 -21.78
C LEU A 210 -8.81 -7.85 -22.70
N GLU A 211 -8.18 -8.89 -22.15
CA GLU A 211 -7.84 -10.14 -22.86
C GLU A 211 -9.09 -11.02 -23.14
N GLY A 212 -10.26 -10.62 -22.66
CA GLY A 212 -11.52 -11.33 -22.93
C GLY A 212 -11.86 -12.40 -21.91
N GLU A 213 -11.20 -12.44 -20.76
CA GLU A 213 -11.49 -13.43 -19.72
C GLU A 213 -12.82 -13.17 -19.00
N GLU A 214 -13.49 -14.25 -18.61
CA GLU A 214 -14.66 -14.20 -17.73
C GLU A 214 -14.21 -14.26 -16.28
N LEU A 215 -14.41 -13.16 -15.56
CA LEU A 215 -13.89 -12.96 -14.21
C LEU A 215 -15.02 -12.89 -13.19
N LEU A 216 -14.79 -13.37 -11.99
CA LEU A 216 -15.75 -13.35 -10.88
C LEU A 216 -17.09 -14.04 -11.24
N SER A 217 -17.07 -14.91 -12.26
CA SER A 217 -18.19 -15.74 -12.65
C SER A 217 -18.01 -17.14 -12.06
N GLY A 218 -18.72 -17.43 -11.01
CA GLY A 218 -18.68 -18.76 -10.41
C GLY A 218 -19.57 -18.85 -9.17
N ASP A 219 -20.25 -19.98 -9.04
CA ASP A 219 -21.14 -20.31 -7.93
C ASP A 219 -20.45 -20.08 -6.58
N GLU A 220 -21.19 -19.59 -5.60
CA GLU A 220 -20.72 -19.19 -4.27
C GLU A 220 -20.03 -20.30 -3.45
N GLU A 221 -19.92 -21.53 -3.96
CA GLU A 221 -19.49 -22.71 -3.19
C GLU A 221 -17.97 -22.90 -3.09
N ASP A 222 -17.14 -22.27 -3.95
CA ASP A 222 -15.67 -22.47 -3.94
C ASP A 222 -14.86 -21.25 -3.44
N ALA A 223 -15.49 -20.24 -2.86
CA ALA A 223 -14.75 -19.15 -2.24
C ALA A 223 -14.07 -19.65 -0.97
N PHE A 224 -12.74 -19.62 -0.97
CA PHE A 224 -11.78 -19.96 0.09
C PHE A 224 -12.38 -19.86 1.52
N THR A 225 -12.98 -20.95 1.97
CA THR A 225 -13.45 -21.19 3.34
C THR A 225 -12.72 -22.35 4.00
N GLU A 226 -11.50 -22.69 3.55
CA GLU A 226 -10.67 -23.54 4.39
C GLU A 226 -10.26 -22.78 5.64
N PRO A 227 -10.67 -23.25 6.83
CA PRO A 227 -10.33 -22.60 8.09
C PRO A 227 -8.81 -22.53 8.22
N LEU A 228 -8.28 -21.41 8.73
CA LEU A 228 -6.86 -21.23 9.06
C LEU A 228 -6.30 -22.36 9.96
N GLU A 229 -7.16 -23.12 10.60
CA GLU A 229 -6.84 -24.32 11.41
C GLU A 229 -6.36 -25.51 10.56
N GLU A 230 -6.80 -25.66 9.31
CA GLU A 230 -6.41 -26.76 8.44
C GLU A 230 -5.05 -26.51 7.77
N GLN A 231 -4.77 -25.23 7.46
CA GLN A 231 -3.44 -24.79 6.99
C GLN A 231 -2.40 -24.90 8.13
N ALA A 232 -2.77 -24.64 9.37
CA ALA A 232 -1.91 -24.79 10.53
C ALA A 232 -1.58 -26.28 10.79
N LYS A 233 -2.51 -27.20 10.54
CA LYS A 233 -2.29 -28.66 10.63
C LYS A 233 -1.37 -29.18 9.55
N ALA A 234 -1.54 -28.76 8.30
CA ALA A 234 -0.69 -29.17 7.18
C ALA A 234 0.78 -28.74 7.38
N VAL A 235 1.01 -27.56 7.98
CA VAL A 235 2.35 -27.07 8.32
C VAL A 235 2.96 -27.85 9.50
N SER A 236 2.15 -28.30 10.48
CA SER A 236 2.65 -29.08 11.61
C SER A 236 3.04 -30.52 11.21
N GLU A 237 2.32 -31.12 10.27
CA GLU A 237 2.61 -32.49 9.78
C GLU A 237 3.86 -32.54 8.89
N THR A 238 4.22 -31.45 8.19
CA THR A 238 5.44 -31.37 7.38
C THR A 238 6.72 -31.12 8.19
N THR A 239 6.61 -30.76 9.46
CA THR A 239 7.78 -30.51 10.34
C THR A 239 8.13 -31.67 11.26
N GLU A 240 7.33 -32.75 11.31
CA GLU A 240 7.58 -33.94 12.12
C GLU A 240 8.03 -35.20 11.29
N GLY A 241 8.24 -35.06 10.00
CA GLY A 241 8.78 -36.08 9.09
C GLY A 241 10.19 -35.73 8.64
#